data_c507bfe877db3713c06114ddff68a4fb
#
_entry.id   c507bfe877db3713c06114ddff68a4fb
#
_cell.length_a   1.000
_cell.length_b   1.000
_cell.length_c   1.000
_cell.angle_alpha   90.00
_cell.angle_beta   90.00
_cell.angle_gamma   90.00
#
_symmetry.space_group_name_H-M   'P 1'
#
loop_
_entity.id
_entity.type
_entity.pdbx_description
1 polymer ?
#
loop_
_entity_poly.entity_id
_entity_poly.type
_entity_poly.pdbx_seq_one_letter_code
_entity_poly.pdbx_strand_id
1 'polypeptide(L)'
;MQRINVEGVFLTLRAAARHMAGHGQGGSLVATASTAAVEGAARNSHYGASKGAVTSFVRALAVELARHQIRVNSILPGWISTEMTERAMADERFAGAVMPRIPARRWGTIDDFGGIAVYLASDASGYTTGEQFVIDGGYTKF
;
A
#
# COMPACT_ATOMS: atom_id res chain seq x y z
N MET A 1 8.41 3.03 -14.89
CA MET A 1 7.88 3.11 -13.52
C MET A 1 6.59 3.92 -13.44
N GLN A 2 6.55 5.23 -13.78
CA GLN A 2 5.34 6.06 -13.68
C GLN A 2 4.13 5.48 -14.41
N ARG A 3 4.32 5.02 -15.63
CA ARG A 3 3.26 4.39 -16.43
C ARG A 3 2.62 3.17 -15.75
N ILE A 4 3.41 2.36 -15.03
CA ILE A 4 2.89 1.18 -14.31
C ILE A 4 2.33 1.57 -12.94
N ASN A 5 3.13 2.27 -12.14
CA ASN A 5 2.80 2.53 -10.73
C ASN A 5 1.74 3.63 -10.54
N VAL A 6 1.62 4.56 -11.48
CA VAL A 6 0.69 5.70 -11.37
C VAL A 6 -0.47 5.51 -12.34
N GLU A 7 -0.21 5.53 -13.64
CA GLU A 7 -1.25 5.43 -14.66
C GLU A 7 -1.99 4.09 -14.59
N GLY A 8 -1.24 2.97 -14.48
CA GLY A 8 -1.83 1.63 -14.39
C GLY A 8 -2.72 1.47 -13.15
N VAL A 9 -2.27 1.95 -11.98
CA VAL A 9 -3.08 1.91 -10.76
C VAL A 9 -4.33 2.78 -10.90
N PHE A 10 -4.19 4.01 -11.42
CA PHE A 10 -5.33 4.89 -11.66
C PHE A 10 -6.37 4.25 -12.57
N LEU A 11 -5.94 3.70 -13.71
CA LEU A 11 -6.85 3.06 -14.68
C LEU A 11 -7.57 1.86 -14.08
N THR A 12 -6.86 1.04 -13.30
CA THR A 12 -7.43 -0.13 -12.62
C THR A 12 -8.47 0.28 -11.58
N LEU A 13 -8.11 1.22 -10.68
CA LEU A 13 -9.04 1.70 -9.65
C LEU A 13 -10.27 2.36 -10.28
N ARG A 14 -10.09 3.16 -11.34
CA ARG A 14 -11.19 3.79 -12.08
C ARG A 14 -12.13 2.76 -12.71
N ALA A 15 -11.59 1.72 -13.34
CA ALA A 15 -12.40 0.67 -13.95
C ALA A 15 -13.22 -0.10 -12.91
N ALA A 16 -12.58 -0.51 -11.81
CA ALA A 16 -13.23 -1.19 -10.71
C ALA A 16 -14.29 -0.30 -10.03
N ALA A 17 -13.98 0.97 -9.76
CA ALA A 17 -14.92 1.93 -9.18
C ALA A 17 -16.18 2.11 -10.05
N ARG A 18 -16.01 2.26 -11.37
CA ARG A 18 -17.15 2.36 -12.31
C ARG A 18 -18.02 1.11 -12.29
N HIS A 19 -17.40 -0.06 -12.28
CA HIS A 19 -18.11 -1.34 -12.19
C HIS A 19 -18.92 -1.43 -10.89
N MET A 20 -18.26 -1.17 -9.74
CA MET A 20 -18.92 -1.20 -8.43
C MET A 20 -20.05 -0.19 -8.30
N ALA A 21 -19.84 1.05 -8.75
CA ALA A 21 -20.88 2.08 -8.74
C ALA A 21 -22.08 1.71 -9.64
N GLY A 22 -21.81 1.01 -10.76
CA GLY A 22 -22.86 0.61 -11.72
C GLY A 22 -23.80 -0.48 -11.20
N HIS A 23 -23.32 -1.42 -10.38
CA HIS A 23 -24.18 -2.46 -9.80
C HIS A 23 -24.82 -2.05 -8.46
N GLY A 24 -24.34 -0.97 -7.81
CA GLY A 24 -24.99 -0.37 -6.64
C GLY A 24 -24.92 -1.19 -5.33
N GLN A 25 -24.02 -2.17 -5.24
CA GLN A 25 -23.88 -3.03 -4.07
C GLN A 25 -22.73 -2.61 -3.13
N GLY A 26 -22.17 -1.42 -3.38
CA GLY A 26 -20.98 -0.97 -2.67
C GLY A 26 -19.71 -1.75 -3.07
N GLY A 27 -18.70 -1.73 -2.21
CA GLY A 27 -17.47 -2.49 -2.46
C GLY A 27 -16.27 -2.02 -1.64
N SER A 28 -15.14 -2.69 -1.85
CA SER A 28 -13.87 -2.36 -1.23
C SER A 28 -12.74 -2.37 -2.26
N LEU A 29 -12.07 -1.25 -2.42
CA LEU A 29 -10.89 -1.10 -3.26
C LEU A 29 -9.66 -0.95 -2.36
N VAL A 30 -8.63 -1.73 -2.64
CA VAL A 30 -7.37 -1.68 -1.91
C VAL A 30 -6.21 -1.51 -2.89
N ALA A 31 -5.39 -0.50 -2.66
CA ALA A 31 -4.18 -0.26 -3.45
C ALA A 31 -2.92 -0.54 -2.65
N THR A 32 -1.94 -1.20 -3.27
CA THR A 32 -0.61 -1.39 -2.65
C THR A 32 0.29 -0.22 -2.99
N ALA A 33 0.58 0.60 -1.97
CA ALA A 33 1.56 1.67 -2.04
C ALA A 33 2.96 1.19 -1.56
N SER A 34 3.59 1.89 -0.63
CA SER A 34 4.86 1.56 0.01
C SER A 34 5.10 2.55 1.15
N THR A 35 5.92 2.20 2.15
CA THR A 35 6.46 3.17 3.11
C THR A 35 7.22 4.30 2.44
N ALA A 36 7.80 4.08 1.25
CA ALA A 36 8.41 5.14 0.44
C ALA A 36 7.44 6.27 0.03
N ALA A 37 6.12 6.11 0.22
CA ALA A 37 5.14 7.18 0.03
C ALA A 37 5.13 8.19 1.19
N VAL A 38 5.65 7.82 2.36
CA VAL A 38 5.58 8.59 3.61
C VAL A 38 6.94 8.83 4.26
N GLU A 39 7.99 8.20 3.77
CA GLU A 39 9.37 8.36 4.23
C GLU A 39 10.30 8.77 3.08
N GLY A 40 11.48 9.34 3.44
CA GLY A 40 12.53 9.65 2.49
C GLY A 40 13.36 8.43 2.14
N ALA A 41 13.40 8.04 0.86
CA ALA A 41 14.25 6.97 0.35
C ALA A 41 15.32 7.57 -0.59
N ALA A 42 16.57 7.66 -0.10
CA ALA A 42 17.69 8.18 -0.88
C ALA A 42 17.86 7.40 -2.19
N ARG A 43 18.11 8.11 -3.30
CA ARG A 43 18.26 7.56 -4.66
C ARG A 43 16.99 6.89 -5.22
N ASN A 44 15.84 7.01 -4.54
CA ASN A 44 14.59 6.36 -4.94
C ASN A 44 13.41 7.35 -5.01
N SER A 45 13.69 8.63 -5.22
CA SER A 45 12.70 9.72 -5.24
C SER A 45 11.57 9.48 -6.25
N HIS A 46 11.90 8.98 -7.43
CA HIS A 46 10.92 8.65 -8.48
C HIS A 46 9.95 7.52 -8.08
N TYR A 47 10.43 6.54 -7.29
CA TYR A 47 9.58 5.50 -6.72
C TYR A 47 8.69 6.05 -5.61
N GLY A 48 9.28 6.79 -4.66
CA GLY A 48 8.53 7.45 -3.58
C GLY A 48 7.43 8.35 -4.14
N ALA A 49 7.74 9.18 -5.15
CA ALA A 49 6.75 10.00 -5.84
C ALA A 49 5.61 9.17 -6.45
N SER A 50 5.95 8.03 -7.12
CA SER A 50 4.93 7.15 -7.70
C SER A 50 4.01 6.53 -6.64
N LYS A 51 4.56 6.14 -5.49
CA LYS A 51 3.79 5.55 -4.38
C LYS A 51 3.01 6.60 -3.58
N GLY A 52 3.53 7.83 -3.50
CA GLY A 52 2.80 9.00 -2.98
C GLY A 52 1.58 9.35 -3.85
N ALA A 53 1.69 9.23 -5.16
CA ALA A 53 0.55 9.40 -6.07
C ALA A 53 -0.57 8.37 -5.78
N VAL A 54 -0.22 7.11 -5.53
CA VAL A 54 -1.19 6.05 -5.18
C VAL A 54 -1.97 6.42 -3.91
N THR A 55 -1.29 6.84 -2.85
CA THR A 55 -1.96 7.23 -1.59
C THR A 55 -2.84 8.47 -1.78
N SER A 56 -2.46 9.38 -2.66
CA SER A 56 -3.29 10.55 -3.01
C SER A 56 -4.56 10.13 -3.78
N PHE A 57 -4.44 9.23 -4.76
CA PHE A 57 -5.61 8.67 -5.45
C PHE A 57 -6.58 7.99 -4.49
N VAL A 58 -6.06 7.19 -3.56
CA VAL A 58 -6.87 6.48 -2.56
C VAL A 58 -7.69 7.47 -1.74
N ARG A 59 -7.10 8.54 -1.22
CA ARG A 59 -7.82 9.56 -0.45
C ARG A 59 -8.91 10.26 -1.27
N ALA A 60 -8.59 10.65 -2.49
CA ALA A 60 -9.55 11.30 -3.37
C ALA A 60 -10.73 10.39 -3.70
N LEU A 61 -10.44 9.15 -4.11
CA LEU A 61 -11.48 8.16 -4.45
C LEU A 61 -12.32 7.75 -3.23
N ALA A 62 -11.74 7.69 -2.03
CA ALA A 62 -12.47 7.40 -0.80
C ALA A 62 -13.59 8.42 -0.55
N VAL A 63 -13.30 9.70 -0.75
CA VAL A 63 -14.30 10.78 -0.62
C VAL A 63 -15.33 10.73 -1.75
N GLU A 64 -14.88 10.58 -3.00
CA GLU A 64 -15.74 10.58 -4.17
C GLU A 64 -16.73 9.40 -4.17
N LEU A 65 -16.26 8.21 -3.78
CA LEU A 65 -17.02 6.96 -3.90
C LEU A 65 -17.84 6.61 -2.66
N ALA A 66 -17.70 7.35 -1.56
CA ALA A 66 -18.46 7.12 -0.33
C ALA A 66 -19.98 7.10 -0.55
N ARG A 67 -20.49 7.97 -1.42
CA ARG A 67 -21.91 8.00 -1.82
C ARG A 67 -22.41 6.72 -2.48
N HIS A 68 -21.50 5.89 -3.01
CA HIS A 68 -21.79 4.59 -3.60
C HIS A 68 -21.51 3.43 -2.63
N GLN A 69 -21.24 3.72 -1.35
CA GLN A 69 -20.86 2.73 -0.35
C GLN A 69 -19.60 1.94 -0.72
N ILE A 70 -18.70 2.56 -1.50
CA ILE A 70 -17.40 1.96 -1.89
C ILE A 70 -16.32 2.56 -1.01
N ARG A 71 -15.61 1.70 -0.29
CA ARG A 71 -14.45 2.04 0.54
C ARG A 71 -13.18 1.93 -0.29
N VAL A 72 -12.24 2.83 -0.06
CA VAL A 72 -10.95 2.83 -0.78
C VAL A 72 -9.83 3.05 0.23
N ASN A 73 -8.91 2.09 0.33
CA ASN A 73 -7.81 2.14 1.29
C ASN A 73 -6.48 1.75 0.62
N SER A 74 -5.37 2.04 1.28
CA SER A 74 -4.04 1.63 0.82
C SER A 74 -3.28 0.86 1.89
N ILE A 75 -2.50 -0.11 1.45
CA ILE A 75 -1.52 -0.84 2.27
C ILE A 75 -0.13 -0.32 1.88
N LEU A 76 0.67 0.02 2.87
CA LEU A 76 2.03 0.53 2.72
C LEU A 76 3.03 -0.49 3.32
N PRO A 77 3.48 -1.47 2.51
CA PRO A 77 4.50 -2.42 2.95
C PRO A 77 5.83 -1.72 3.24
N GLY A 78 6.52 -2.19 4.29
CA GLY A 78 7.92 -1.90 4.52
C GLY A 78 8.85 -2.85 3.74
N TRP A 79 9.87 -3.36 4.39
CA TRP A 79 10.84 -4.31 3.82
C TRP A 79 10.30 -5.75 3.92
N ILE A 80 9.78 -6.25 2.80
CA ILE A 80 9.13 -7.56 2.71
C ILE A 80 9.97 -8.49 1.85
N SER A 81 10.22 -9.71 2.34
CA SER A 81 10.93 -10.75 1.61
C SER A 81 10.08 -11.24 0.44
N THR A 82 10.52 -10.90 -0.76
CA THR A 82 9.92 -11.25 -2.03
C THR A 82 11.02 -11.43 -3.07
N GLU A 83 10.71 -12.04 -4.19
CA GLU A 83 11.65 -12.16 -5.33
C GLU A 83 12.28 -10.80 -5.72
N MET A 84 11.50 -9.71 -5.64
CA MET A 84 11.98 -8.36 -5.96
C MET A 84 13.06 -7.86 -4.98
N THR A 85 12.97 -8.20 -3.70
CA THR A 85 13.82 -7.68 -2.63
C THR A 85 14.95 -8.66 -2.23
N GLU A 86 14.90 -9.89 -2.69
CA GLU A 86 15.81 -10.97 -2.31
C GLU A 86 17.29 -10.57 -2.46
N ARG A 87 17.64 -9.99 -3.61
CA ARG A 87 19.05 -9.56 -3.86
C ARG A 87 19.52 -8.47 -2.90
N ALA A 88 18.64 -7.51 -2.57
CA ALA A 88 18.98 -6.45 -1.63
C ALA A 88 19.10 -6.99 -0.21
N MET A 89 18.24 -7.92 0.19
CA MET A 89 18.26 -8.54 1.51
C MET A 89 19.44 -9.50 1.71
N ALA A 90 19.96 -10.10 0.64
CA ALA A 90 21.17 -10.93 0.67
C ALA A 90 22.47 -10.09 0.74
N ASP A 91 22.42 -8.80 0.46
CA ASP A 91 23.58 -7.89 0.62
C ASP A 91 23.76 -7.56 2.11
N GLU A 92 24.88 -8.04 2.70
CA GLU A 92 25.17 -7.86 4.13
C GLU A 92 25.25 -6.38 4.55
N ARG A 93 25.78 -5.51 3.69
CA ARG A 93 25.87 -4.08 3.96
C ARG A 93 24.49 -3.44 4.02
N PHE A 94 23.62 -3.80 3.10
CA PHE A 94 22.25 -3.34 3.08
C PHE A 94 21.47 -3.89 4.28
N ALA A 95 21.52 -5.18 4.52
CA ALA A 95 20.86 -5.83 5.65
C ALA A 95 21.33 -5.25 6.99
N GLY A 96 22.63 -5.04 7.15
CA GLY A 96 23.23 -4.42 8.34
C GLY A 96 22.80 -2.96 8.56
N ALA A 97 22.44 -2.23 7.51
CA ALA A 97 21.95 -0.86 7.61
C ALA A 97 20.43 -0.78 7.88
N VAL A 98 19.64 -1.71 7.35
CA VAL A 98 18.18 -1.68 7.41
C VAL A 98 17.62 -2.44 8.62
N MET A 99 18.13 -3.66 8.88
CA MET A 99 17.61 -4.54 9.93
C MET A 99 17.60 -3.89 11.34
N PRO A 100 18.64 -3.15 11.77
CA PRO A 100 18.62 -2.47 13.07
C PRO A 100 17.49 -1.43 13.21
N ARG A 101 17.02 -0.89 12.09
CA ARG A 101 15.92 0.09 12.05
C ARG A 101 14.53 -0.55 12.05
N ILE A 102 14.43 -1.88 11.96
CA ILE A 102 13.16 -2.59 12.05
C ILE A 102 12.98 -3.07 13.50
N PRO A 103 12.11 -2.47 14.32
CA PRO A 103 11.88 -2.91 15.71
C PRO A 103 11.49 -4.38 15.82
N ALA A 104 10.73 -4.92 14.88
CA ALA A 104 10.35 -6.35 14.83
C ALA A 104 11.53 -7.30 14.58
N ARG A 105 12.74 -6.80 14.24
CA ARG A 105 13.99 -7.55 14.06
C ARG A 105 13.91 -8.69 13.04
N ARG A 106 13.03 -8.58 12.08
CA ARG A 106 12.91 -9.50 10.94
C ARG A 106 12.43 -8.79 9.70
N TRP A 107 12.67 -9.37 8.54
CA TRP A 107 11.98 -8.99 7.32
C TRP A 107 10.50 -9.38 7.43
N GLY A 108 9.63 -8.58 6.83
CA GLY A 108 8.25 -8.99 6.67
C GLY A 108 8.11 -10.10 5.63
N THR A 109 7.00 -10.80 5.66
CA THR A 109 6.62 -11.84 4.70
C THR A 109 5.26 -11.54 4.11
N ILE A 110 4.84 -12.28 3.08
CA ILE A 110 3.50 -12.14 2.49
C ILE A 110 2.40 -12.47 3.49
N ASP A 111 2.66 -13.37 4.45
CA ASP A 111 1.69 -13.77 5.47
C ASP A 111 1.35 -12.64 6.45
N ASP A 112 2.25 -11.67 6.63
CA ASP A 112 1.99 -10.49 7.46
C ASP A 112 0.84 -9.60 6.91
N PHE A 113 0.40 -9.85 5.69
CA PHE A 113 -0.67 -9.08 5.03
C PHE A 113 -2.02 -9.80 4.98
N GLY A 114 -2.08 -11.10 5.34
CA GLY A 114 -3.32 -11.88 5.28
C GLY A 114 -4.43 -11.27 6.13
N GLY A 115 -4.13 -10.90 7.37
CA GLY A 115 -5.10 -10.32 8.30
C GLY A 115 -5.70 -8.99 7.82
N ILE A 116 -4.86 -8.07 7.32
CA ILE A 116 -5.34 -6.78 6.81
C ILE A 116 -6.14 -6.95 5.51
N ALA A 117 -5.78 -7.91 4.65
CA ALA A 117 -6.52 -8.19 3.43
C ALA A 117 -7.94 -8.67 3.75
N VAL A 118 -8.09 -9.61 4.69
CA VAL A 118 -9.39 -10.09 5.17
C VAL A 118 -10.19 -8.95 5.82
N TYR A 119 -9.58 -8.17 6.71
CA TYR A 119 -10.22 -7.01 7.33
C TYR A 119 -10.78 -6.04 6.30
N LEU A 120 -9.97 -5.62 5.34
CA LEU A 120 -10.36 -4.63 4.32
C LEU A 120 -11.40 -5.19 3.33
N ALA A 121 -11.41 -6.50 3.09
CA ALA A 121 -12.39 -7.15 2.23
C ALA A 121 -13.75 -7.42 2.91
N SER A 122 -13.80 -7.36 4.24
CA SER A 122 -14.99 -7.71 5.02
C SER A 122 -15.75 -6.49 5.54
N ASP A 123 -16.96 -6.73 6.09
CA ASP A 123 -17.80 -5.72 6.73
C ASP A 123 -17.18 -5.17 8.03
N ALA A 124 -16.20 -5.87 8.62
CA ALA A 124 -15.46 -5.39 9.79
C ALA A 124 -14.78 -4.03 9.53
N SER A 125 -14.47 -3.71 8.27
CA SER A 125 -13.92 -2.42 7.86
C SER A 125 -14.99 -1.46 7.31
N GLY A 126 -16.27 -1.64 7.63
CA GLY A 126 -17.38 -0.85 7.09
C GLY A 126 -17.29 0.67 7.31
N TYR A 127 -16.56 1.11 8.33
CA TYR A 127 -16.31 2.54 8.62
C TYR A 127 -14.87 2.98 8.35
N THR A 128 -14.12 2.20 7.53
CA THR A 128 -12.69 2.42 7.23
C THR A 128 -12.53 2.75 5.75
N THR A 129 -12.26 4.02 5.43
CA THR A 129 -12.02 4.48 4.05
C THR A 129 -11.04 5.66 4.04
N GLY A 130 -10.20 5.74 3.02
CA GLY A 130 -9.17 6.78 2.85
C GLY A 130 -7.89 6.51 3.65
N GLU A 131 -7.79 5.37 4.34
CA GLU A 131 -6.71 5.06 5.28
C GLU A 131 -5.46 4.48 4.58
N GLN A 132 -4.34 4.66 5.27
CA GLN A 132 -3.03 4.17 4.89
C GLN A 132 -2.53 3.21 5.96
N PHE A 133 -2.60 1.91 5.69
CA PHE A 133 -2.16 0.87 6.62
C PHE A 133 -0.68 0.55 6.41
N VAL A 134 0.16 1.10 7.28
CA VAL A 134 1.60 0.83 7.29
C VAL A 134 1.86 -0.53 7.96
N ILE A 135 2.51 -1.43 7.23
CA ILE A 135 2.86 -2.77 7.71
C ILE A 135 4.36 -2.99 7.43
N ASP A 136 5.18 -2.59 8.39
CA ASP A 136 6.63 -2.41 8.20
C ASP A 136 7.50 -2.88 9.38
N GLY A 137 6.92 -3.58 10.35
CA GLY A 137 7.64 -4.01 11.56
C GLY A 137 8.11 -2.85 12.44
N GLY A 138 7.52 -1.65 12.28
CA GLY A 138 7.88 -0.44 13.01
C GLY A 138 8.97 0.41 12.34
N TYR A 139 9.44 0.06 11.15
CA TYR A 139 10.53 0.73 10.45
C TYR A 139 10.34 2.25 10.33
N THR A 140 9.14 2.73 10.01
CA THR A 140 8.84 4.17 9.88
C THR A 140 8.63 4.87 11.23
N LYS A 141 8.68 4.17 12.36
CA LYS A 141 8.48 4.72 13.71
C LYS A 141 9.80 4.97 14.45
N PHE A 142 10.92 4.55 13.85
CA PHE A 142 12.24 4.59 14.48
C PHE A 142 13.17 5.62 13.82
#